data_d02fa99162f27a593b91069497dba324
#
_entry.id   d02fa99162f27a593b91069497dba324
#
_cell.length_a   1.000
_cell.length_b   1.000
_cell.length_c   1.000
_cell.angle_alpha   90.00
_cell.angle_beta   90.00
_cell.angle_gamma   90.00
#
_symmetry.space_group_name_H-M   'P 1'
#
loop_
_entity.id
_entity.type
_entity.pdbx_description
1 polymer ?
#
loop_
_entity_poly.entity_id
_entity_poly.type
_entity_poly.pdbx_seq_one_letter_code
_entity_poly.pdbx_strand_id
1 'polypeptide(L)'
;MQKFPPLSLYVHIPWCVQKCPYCDFNSHAQKGTIPEQEYVQHLIADLEADLEKYQASIQHRSLHSMFIGGGTPSLFSAESIKLLLAEIQRRIPFSENIEITMEANPGTVEAERFKGYVDAGVTRISMGIQSFNDDKLQRLGRIHNAEEATSAVSLAKVSGLKSFNLDLMHGLPNQTLEEALDDLRQAIELAPPHLSWYQLTIEPNTMFAYRPPTLPDDDELWDIFEQGHQLLTEAGYQQYETSAYAKPGFQCQHNLNYWRFGDYLAIGCGAHGKLTFPDGDILRFSKTKHPKGYLRGEYL
;
A
#
# COMPACT_ATOMS: atom_id res chain seq x y z
N MET A 1 -8.32 -3.00 33.80
CA MET A 1 -7.60 -3.58 32.64
C MET A 1 -7.25 -2.46 31.70
N GLN A 2 -5.98 -2.26 31.42
CA GLN A 2 -5.54 -1.28 30.41
C GLN A 2 -6.07 -1.72 29.04
N LYS A 3 -6.76 -0.81 28.35
CA LYS A 3 -7.33 -1.12 27.03
C LYS A 3 -6.24 -0.88 26.00
N PHE A 4 -5.64 -1.94 25.46
CA PHE A 4 -4.70 -1.84 24.36
C PHE A 4 -5.34 -1.17 23.13
N PRO A 5 -4.57 -0.39 22.36
CA PRO A 5 -5.01 0.10 21.05
C PRO A 5 -5.38 -1.06 20.12
N PRO A 6 -6.20 -0.85 19.07
CA PRO A 6 -6.42 -1.89 18.06
C PRO A 6 -5.11 -2.38 17.48
N LEU A 7 -5.04 -3.67 17.09
CA LEU A 7 -3.85 -4.31 16.54
C LEU A 7 -4.00 -4.57 15.05
N SER A 8 -3.03 -4.13 14.27
CA SER A 8 -2.91 -4.39 12.83
C SER A 8 -1.65 -5.20 12.53
N LEU A 9 -1.55 -5.70 11.31
CA LEU A 9 -0.32 -6.31 10.77
C LEU A 9 0.06 -5.64 9.44
N TYR A 10 1.31 -5.22 9.34
CA TYR A 10 1.92 -4.82 8.08
C TYR A 10 2.84 -5.93 7.55
N VAL A 11 2.68 -6.28 6.29
CA VAL A 11 3.51 -7.28 5.60
C VAL A 11 4.25 -6.59 4.46
N HIS A 12 5.58 -6.63 4.48
CA HIS A 12 6.41 -6.02 3.46
C HIS A 12 6.90 -7.03 2.43
N ILE A 13 6.60 -6.77 1.15
CA ILE A 13 7.12 -7.53 0.01
C ILE A 13 8.04 -6.61 -0.80
N PRO A 14 9.38 -6.86 -0.81
CA PRO A 14 10.34 -5.85 -1.24
C PRO A 14 10.58 -5.78 -2.75
N TRP A 15 10.00 -6.64 -3.57
CA TRP A 15 10.34 -6.73 -4.99
C TRP A 15 9.42 -5.92 -5.89
N CYS A 16 10.03 -5.32 -6.91
CA CYS A 16 9.37 -4.67 -8.04
C CYS A 16 9.95 -5.22 -9.35
N VAL A 17 9.20 -5.13 -10.44
CA VAL A 17 9.74 -5.35 -11.79
C VAL A 17 10.80 -4.29 -12.10
N GLN A 18 10.46 -3.02 -11.82
CA GLN A 18 11.32 -1.87 -12.00
C GLN A 18 11.12 -0.90 -10.85
N LYS A 19 12.22 -0.33 -10.32
CA LYS A 19 12.13 0.71 -9.30
C LYS A 19 11.89 2.06 -9.96
N CYS A 20 10.82 2.75 -9.56
CA CYS A 20 10.50 4.08 -10.06
C CYS A 20 11.53 5.12 -9.58
N PRO A 21 11.87 6.14 -10.40
CA PRO A 21 12.92 7.10 -10.10
C PRO A 21 12.63 8.01 -8.88
N TYR A 22 11.38 8.12 -8.45
CA TYR A 22 10.94 8.89 -7.28
C TYR A 22 10.81 8.07 -6.01
N CYS A 23 10.82 6.73 -6.12
CA CYS A 23 10.45 5.83 -5.02
C CYS A 23 11.57 5.72 -3.97
N ASP A 24 11.28 6.11 -2.73
CA ASP A 24 12.13 5.98 -1.55
C ASP A 24 11.84 4.72 -0.71
N PHE A 25 10.78 3.96 -1.05
CA PHE A 25 10.42 2.74 -0.33
C PHE A 25 11.53 1.70 -0.38
N ASN A 26 11.54 0.80 0.61
CA ASN A 26 12.44 -0.36 0.62
C ASN A 26 12.05 -1.37 -0.46
N SER A 27 12.20 -0.97 -1.71
CA SER A 27 11.86 -1.75 -2.89
C SER A 27 13.10 -2.05 -3.73
N HIS A 28 13.16 -3.25 -4.29
CA HIS A 28 14.30 -3.77 -5.03
C HIS A 28 13.84 -4.35 -6.37
N ALA A 29 14.45 -3.87 -7.47
CA ALA A 29 14.19 -4.45 -8.78
C ALA A 29 14.69 -5.89 -8.81
N GLN A 30 13.81 -6.84 -9.13
CA GLN A 30 14.13 -8.25 -9.23
C GLN A 30 14.36 -8.66 -10.68
N LYS A 31 15.53 -9.24 -10.92
CA LYS A 31 15.84 -9.89 -12.19
C LYS A 31 15.69 -11.40 -12.02
N GLY A 32 14.75 -12.00 -12.74
CA GLY A 32 14.47 -13.44 -12.66
C GLY A 32 13.30 -13.79 -11.75
N THR A 33 13.24 -15.03 -11.28
CA THR A 33 12.13 -15.56 -10.47
C THR A 33 12.21 -15.03 -9.03
N ILE A 34 11.07 -14.56 -8.51
CA ILE A 34 10.93 -14.19 -7.10
C ILE A 34 10.82 -15.48 -6.27
N PRO A 35 11.57 -15.62 -5.17
CA PRO A 35 11.51 -16.80 -4.30
C PRO A 35 10.28 -16.74 -3.36
N GLU A 36 9.07 -16.78 -3.94
CA GLU A 36 7.81 -16.55 -3.21
C GLU A 36 7.64 -17.49 -2.03
N GLN A 37 7.80 -18.80 -2.25
CA GLN A 37 7.58 -19.80 -1.20
C GLN A 37 8.59 -19.66 -0.06
N GLU A 38 9.86 -19.48 -0.38
CA GLU A 38 10.91 -19.26 0.61
C GLU A 38 10.63 -17.98 1.41
N TYR A 39 10.23 -16.90 0.72
CA TYR A 39 9.91 -15.65 1.38
C TYR A 39 8.70 -15.77 2.30
N VAL A 40 7.64 -16.46 1.89
CA VAL A 40 6.48 -16.75 2.76
C VAL A 40 6.89 -17.53 4.01
N GLN A 41 7.79 -18.53 3.88
CA GLN A 41 8.31 -19.26 5.05
C GLN A 41 9.04 -18.32 6.01
N HIS A 42 9.88 -17.41 5.50
CA HIS A 42 10.55 -16.40 6.31
C HIS A 42 9.59 -15.39 6.95
N LEU A 43 8.55 -14.95 6.25
CA LEU A 43 7.50 -14.11 6.84
C LEU A 43 6.81 -14.77 8.02
N ILE A 44 6.55 -16.07 7.93
CA ILE A 44 5.91 -16.82 9.01
C ILE A 44 6.85 -17.02 10.18
N ALA A 45 8.11 -17.36 9.94
CA ALA A 45 9.13 -17.47 11.01
C ALA A 45 9.36 -16.11 11.72
N ASP A 46 9.35 -15.01 10.97
CA ASP A 46 9.43 -13.64 11.50
C ASP A 46 8.22 -13.32 12.41
N LEU A 47 7.01 -13.70 11.97
CA LEU A 47 5.80 -13.55 12.78
C LEU A 47 5.87 -14.38 14.07
N GLU A 48 6.30 -15.63 13.99
CA GLU A 48 6.44 -16.51 15.16
C GLU A 48 7.40 -15.93 16.19
N ALA A 49 8.55 -15.43 15.74
CA ALA A 49 9.52 -14.78 16.61
C ALA A 49 8.96 -13.54 17.31
N ASP A 50 8.19 -12.71 16.58
CA ASP A 50 7.54 -11.52 17.16
C ASP A 50 6.42 -11.91 18.15
N LEU A 51 5.63 -12.95 17.86
CA LEU A 51 4.57 -13.44 18.75
C LEU A 51 5.15 -13.96 20.07
N GLU A 52 6.28 -14.65 20.03
CA GLU A 52 7.00 -15.09 21.22
C GLU A 52 7.60 -13.91 21.98
N LYS A 53 8.36 -13.07 21.30
CA LYS A 53 9.10 -11.93 21.88
C LYS A 53 8.19 -10.89 22.52
N TYR A 54 7.05 -10.61 21.90
CA TYR A 54 6.11 -9.56 22.30
C TYR A 54 4.81 -10.13 22.88
N GLN A 55 4.82 -11.35 23.41
CA GLN A 55 3.66 -12.06 23.93
C GLN A 55 2.82 -11.19 24.88
N ALA A 56 3.46 -10.48 25.80
CA ALA A 56 2.77 -9.63 26.78
C ALA A 56 1.90 -8.53 26.16
N SER A 57 2.27 -8.06 24.97
CA SER A 57 1.55 -7.00 24.22
C SER A 57 0.55 -7.55 23.22
N ILE A 58 0.63 -8.83 22.84
CA ILE A 58 -0.12 -9.39 21.73
C ILE A 58 -1.18 -10.41 22.18
N GLN A 59 -0.91 -11.17 23.24
CA GLN A 59 -1.81 -12.24 23.70
C GLN A 59 -3.25 -11.76 23.88
N HIS A 60 -4.22 -12.59 23.46
CA HIS A 60 -5.66 -12.31 23.52
C HIS A 60 -6.14 -11.14 22.62
N ARG A 61 -5.32 -10.72 21.66
CA ARG A 61 -5.70 -9.71 20.67
C ARG A 61 -5.95 -10.36 19.32
N SER A 62 -6.84 -9.77 18.54
CA SER A 62 -7.09 -10.14 17.14
C SER A 62 -6.66 -9.02 16.21
N LEU A 63 -6.30 -9.37 14.98
CA LEU A 63 -6.02 -8.39 13.93
C LEU A 63 -7.32 -7.81 13.40
N HIS A 64 -7.45 -6.48 13.38
CA HIS A 64 -8.60 -5.81 12.77
C HIS A 64 -8.30 -5.32 11.35
N SER A 65 -7.04 -5.15 11.00
CA SER A 65 -6.60 -4.84 9.63
C SER A 65 -5.24 -5.45 9.33
N MET A 66 -5.01 -5.74 8.06
CA MET A 66 -3.73 -6.15 7.50
C MET A 66 -3.45 -5.36 6.23
N PHE A 67 -2.20 -4.98 6.03
CA PHE A 67 -1.77 -4.30 4.83
C PHE A 67 -0.53 -4.99 4.26
N ILE A 68 -0.63 -5.47 3.02
CA ILE A 68 0.45 -6.12 2.28
C ILE A 68 0.97 -5.10 1.27
N GLY A 69 2.15 -4.55 1.53
CA GLY A 69 2.70 -3.44 0.75
C GLY A 69 4.20 -3.54 0.53
N GLY A 70 4.78 -2.44 0.07
CA GLY A 70 6.23 -2.24 -0.03
C GLY A 70 6.75 -2.03 -1.43
N GLY A 71 7.13 -3.08 -2.13
CA GLY A 71 7.50 -3.05 -3.54
C GLY A 71 6.26 -3.20 -4.43
N THR A 72 6.02 -4.41 -4.89
CA THR A 72 4.85 -4.76 -5.71
C THR A 72 4.31 -6.12 -5.26
N PRO A 73 3.46 -6.16 -4.22
CA PRO A 73 2.89 -7.42 -3.72
C PRO A 73 2.14 -8.24 -4.77
N SER A 74 1.54 -7.59 -5.77
CA SER A 74 0.83 -8.26 -6.88
C SER A 74 1.73 -9.08 -7.82
N LEU A 75 3.04 -9.07 -7.61
CA LEU A 75 3.96 -10.00 -8.27
C LEU A 75 3.84 -11.42 -7.70
N PHE A 76 3.37 -11.57 -6.45
CA PHE A 76 3.16 -12.87 -5.84
C PHE A 76 1.91 -13.55 -6.41
N SER A 77 1.98 -14.86 -6.54
CA SER A 77 0.84 -15.70 -6.96
C SER A 77 -0.30 -15.66 -5.92
N ALA A 78 -1.52 -15.90 -6.38
CA ALA A 78 -2.68 -16.02 -5.48
C ALA A 78 -2.51 -17.18 -4.48
N GLU A 79 -1.85 -18.26 -4.90
CA GLU A 79 -1.52 -19.40 -4.05
C GLU A 79 -0.58 -19.01 -2.93
N SER A 80 0.47 -18.23 -3.20
CA SER A 80 1.40 -17.75 -2.18
C SER A 80 0.72 -16.80 -1.20
N ILE A 81 -0.14 -15.90 -1.67
CA ILE A 81 -0.94 -15.02 -0.81
C ILE A 81 -1.93 -15.83 0.04
N LYS A 82 -2.61 -16.82 -0.53
CA LYS A 82 -3.50 -17.70 0.21
C LYS A 82 -2.79 -18.47 1.32
N LEU A 83 -1.62 -19.03 1.02
CA LEU A 83 -0.78 -19.70 2.02
C LEU A 83 -0.40 -18.75 3.14
N LEU A 84 0.10 -17.55 2.80
CA LEU A 84 0.50 -16.54 3.77
C LEU A 84 -0.66 -16.16 4.70
N LEU A 85 -1.83 -15.85 4.17
CA LEU A 85 -2.99 -15.45 4.97
C LEU A 85 -3.49 -16.57 5.87
N ALA A 86 -3.54 -17.81 5.38
CA ALA A 86 -3.92 -18.98 6.17
C ALA A 86 -2.95 -19.25 7.32
N GLU A 87 -1.64 -19.13 7.06
CA GLU A 87 -0.62 -19.35 8.07
C GLU A 87 -0.59 -18.23 9.14
N ILE A 88 -0.85 -16.98 8.76
CA ILE A 88 -1.02 -15.87 9.71
C ILE A 88 -2.25 -16.12 10.58
N GLN A 89 -3.41 -16.47 9.99
CA GLN A 89 -4.65 -16.67 10.72
C GLN A 89 -4.57 -17.83 11.73
N ARG A 90 -3.75 -18.85 11.46
CA ARG A 90 -3.50 -19.95 12.40
C ARG A 90 -2.74 -19.52 13.66
N ARG A 91 -1.97 -18.44 13.61
CA ARG A 91 -1.10 -17.94 14.68
C ARG A 91 -1.68 -16.79 15.46
N ILE A 92 -2.40 -15.93 14.79
CA ILE A 92 -3.07 -14.78 15.40
C ILE A 92 -4.48 -14.64 14.82
N PRO A 93 -5.53 -14.60 15.66
CA PRO A 93 -6.90 -14.56 15.17
C PRO A 93 -7.20 -13.28 14.41
N PHE A 94 -8.06 -13.40 13.40
CA PHE A 94 -8.63 -12.25 12.69
C PHE A 94 -9.95 -11.82 13.34
N SER A 95 -10.22 -10.53 13.38
CA SER A 95 -11.55 -10.02 13.72
C SER A 95 -12.56 -10.42 12.64
N GLU A 96 -13.83 -10.49 12.99
CA GLU A 96 -14.91 -10.92 12.07
C GLU A 96 -14.94 -10.11 10.76
N ASN A 97 -14.64 -8.81 10.83
CA ASN A 97 -14.67 -7.89 9.70
C ASN A 97 -13.29 -7.34 9.34
N ILE A 98 -12.26 -8.17 9.47
CA ILE A 98 -10.89 -7.73 9.13
C ILE A 98 -10.82 -7.12 7.73
N GLU A 99 -10.14 -5.98 7.62
CA GLU A 99 -9.73 -5.41 6.32
C GLU A 99 -8.36 -5.95 5.96
N ILE A 100 -8.25 -6.61 4.81
CA ILE A 100 -6.98 -7.09 4.26
C ILE A 100 -6.74 -6.36 2.94
N THR A 101 -5.84 -5.38 2.98
CA THR A 101 -5.43 -4.60 1.80
C THR A 101 -4.16 -5.16 1.20
N MET A 102 -4.09 -5.20 -0.13
CA MET A 102 -2.88 -5.51 -0.87
C MET A 102 -2.62 -4.45 -1.94
N GLU A 103 -1.37 -3.99 -2.04
CA GLU A 103 -0.93 -3.12 -3.12
C GLU A 103 -0.75 -3.89 -4.43
N ALA A 104 -1.14 -3.27 -5.53
CA ALA A 104 -1.02 -3.82 -6.86
C ALA A 104 -0.66 -2.75 -7.89
N ASN A 105 0.11 -3.14 -8.90
CA ASN A 105 0.21 -2.35 -10.11
C ASN A 105 -0.99 -2.65 -11.03
N PRO A 106 -1.42 -1.69 -11.83
CA PRO A 106 -2.56 -1.86 -12.73
C PRO A 106 -2.17 -2.51 -14.08
N GLY A 107 -1.05 -3.22 -14.15
CA GLY A 107 -0.69 -3.97 -15.36
C GLY A 107 -1.66 -5.13 -15.64
N THR A 108 -1.76 -5.54 -16.89
CA THR A 108 -2.73 -6.55 -17.34
C THR A 108 -2.62 -7.86 -16.57
N VAL A 109 -1.39 -8.36 -16.39
CA VAL A 109 -1.14 -9.65 -15.71
C VAL A 109 -1.53 -9.61 -14.24
N GLU A 110 -1.25 -8.50 -13.55
CA GLU A 110 -1.61 -8.34 -12.15
C GLU A 110 -3.11 -8.21 -11.96
N ALA A 111 -3.79 -7.46 -12.83
CA ALA A 111 -5.23 -7.27 -12.77
C ALA A 111 -6.03 -8.56 -12.98
N GLU A 112 -5.57 -9.44 -13.85
CA GLU A 112 -6.17 -10.77 -14.07
C GLU A 112 -6.13 -11.65 -12.81
N ARG A 113 -5.21 -11.38 -11.87
CA ARG A 113 -5.09 -12.13 -10.60
C ARG A 113 -6.02 -11.64 -9.50
N PHE A 114 -6.71 -10.51 -9.65
CA PHE A 114 -7.52 -9.92 -8.58
C PHE A 114 -8.56 -10.89 -8.01
N LYS A 115 -9.25 -11.65 -8.86
CA LYS A 115 -10.18 -12.69 -8.43
C LYS A 115 -9.50 -13.74 -7.55
N GLY A 116 -8.30 -14.18 -7.91
CA GLY A 116 -7.52 -15.13 -7.12
C GLY A 116 -7.12 -14.57 -5.75
N TYR A 117 -6.78 -13.28 -5.66
CA TYR A 117 -6.49 -12.63 -4.38
C TYR A 117 -7.73 -12.50 -3.50
N VAL A 118 -8.90 -12.21 -4.08
CA VAL A 118 -10.18 -12.23 -3.35
C VAL A 118 -10.47 -13.61 -2.80
N ASP A 119 -10.30 -14.64 -3.61
CA ASP A 119 -10.49 -16.05 -3.20
C ASP A 119 -9.45 -16.49 -2.15
N ALA A 120 -8.30 -15.85 -2.09
CA ALA A 120 -7.29 -16.03 -1.05
C ALA A 120 -7.65 -15.34 0.28
N GLY A 121 -8.57 -14.36 0.28
CA GLY A 121 -9.00 -13.63 1.47
C GLY A 121 -8.69 -12.12 1.46
N VAL A 122 -8.09 -11.59 0.39
CA VAL A 122 -7.89 -10.13 0.24
C VAL A 122 -9.26 -9.46 0.08
N THR A 123 -9.50 -8.41 0.86
CA THR A 123 -10.80 -7.70 0.86
C THR A 123 -10.73 -6.35 0.15
N ARG A 124 -9.51 -5.81 0.00
CA ARG A 124 -9.26 -4.48 -0.57
C ARG A 124 -7.96 -4.50 -1.39
N ILE A 125 -7.96 -3.85 -2.55
CA ILE A 125 -6.74 -3.63 -3.36
C ILE A 125 -6.48 -2.14 -3.49
N SER A 126 -5.20 -1.74 -3.32
CA SER A 126 -4.70 -0.39 -3.60
C SER A 126 -3.93 -0.42 -4.91
N MET A 127 -4.42 0.29 -5.92
CA MET A 127 -3.82 0.28 -7.27
C MET A 127 -2.99 1.53 -7.50
N GLY A 128 -1.71 1.34 -7.77
CA GLY A 128 -0.76 2.42 -8.10
C GLY A 128 -0.95 2.97 -9.51
N ILE A 129 -2.04 3.66 -9.77
CA ILE A 129 -2.38 4.28 -11.07
C ILE A 129 -1.41 5.41 -11.40
N GLN A 130 -1.23 6.32 -10.47
CA GLN A 130 -0.43 7.54 -10.46
C GLN A 130 -0.95 8.65 -11.39
N SER A 131 -1.28 8.35 -12.64
CA SER A 131 -1.87 9.27 -13.62
C SER A 131 -2.59 8.47 -14.71
N PHE A 132 -3.51 9.11 -15.44
CA PHE A 132 -4.10 8.60 -16.67
C PHE A 132 -3.50 9.26 -17.93
N ASN A 133 -2.39 9.99 -17.77
CA ASN A 133 -1.65 10.61 -18.86
C ASN A 133 -0.37 9.81 -19.13
N ASP A 134 -0.26 9.21 -20.32
CA ASP A 134 0.86 8.33 -20.70
C ASP A 134 2.22 9.05 -20.68
N ASP A 135 2.30 10.33 -21.04
CA ASP A 135 3.54 11.12 -20.91
C ASP A 135 3.98 11.24 -19.44
N LYS A 136 3.04 11.50 -18.54
CA LYS A 136 3.33 11.59 -17.11
C LYS A 136 3.74 10.25 -16.53
N LEU A 137 3.06 9.16 -16.91
CA LEU A 137 3.42 7.80 -16.51
C LEU A 137 4.82 7.43 -16.96
N GLN A 138 5.19 7.75 -18.20
CA GLN A 138 6.53 7.50 -18.74
C GLN A 138 7.59 8.31 -17.94
N ARG A 139 7.33 9.58 -17.64
CA ARG A 139 8.25 10.43 -16.83
C ARG A 139 8.42 9.92 -15.40
N LEU A 140 7.38 9.30 -14.85
CA LEU A 140 7.42 8.63 -13.55
C LEU A 140 8.11 7.25 -13.60
N GLY A 141 8.51 6.77 -14.77
CA GLY A 141 9.09 5.44 -14.94
C GLY A 141 8.10 4.30 -14.69
N ARG A 142 6.80 4.56 -14.92
CA ARG A 142 5.76 3.52 -14.81
C ARG A 142 5.79 2.62 -16.03
N ILE A 143 5.49 1.33 -15.84
CA ILE A 143 5.51 0.31 -16.88
C ILE A 143 4.14 0.09 -17.53
N HIS A 144 3.06 0.56 -16.88
CA HIS A 144 1.69 0.51 -17.39
C HIS A 144 1.32 1.83 -18.11
N ASN A 145 0.28 1.79 -18.91
CA ASN A 145 -0.34 2.93 -19.58
C ASN A 145 -1.75 3.22 -19.05
N ALA A 146 -2.38 4.29 -19.52
CA ALA A 146 -3.72 4.72 -19.09
C ALA A 146 -4.83 3.70 -19.43
N GLU A 147 -4.72 2.98 -20.55
CA GLU A 147 -5.67 1.94 -20.93
C GLU A 147 -5.61 0.74 -19.97
N GLU A 148 -4.41 0.28 -19.64
CA GLU A 148 -4.20 -0.78 -18.65
C GLU A 148 -4.72 -0.37 -17.28
N ALA A 149 -4.48 0.88 -16.86
CA ALA A 149 -4.99 1.42 -15.62
C ALA A 149 -6.53 1.38 -15.57
N THR A 150 -7.21 1.82 -16.61
CA THR A 150 -8.67 1.81 -16.73
C THR A 150 -9.22 0.38 -16.75
N SER A 151 -8.56 -0.53 -17.47
CA SER A 151 -8.92 -1.95 -17.51
C SER A 151 -8.80 -2.60 -16.13
N ALA A 152 -7.72 -2.33 -15.39
CA ALA A 152 -7.53 -2.84 -14.03
C ALA A 152 -8.64 -2.41 -13.07
N VAL A 153 -9.11 -1.16 -13.16
CA VAL A 153 -10.24 -0.68 -12.37
C VAL A 153 -11.52 -1.45 -12.70
N SER A 154 -11.76 -1.72 -13.98
CA SER A 154 -12.93 -2.49 -14.43
C SER A 154 -12.89 -3.92 -13.88
N LEU A 155 -11.73 -4.56 -13.87
CA LEU A 155 -11.53 -5.89 -13.29
C LEU A 155 -11.70 -5.88 -11.76
N ALA A 156 -11.20 -4.85 -11.07
CA ALA A 156 -11.40 -4.70 -9.63
C ALA A 156 -12.89 -4.64 -9.25
N LYS A 157 -13.71 -3.92 -10.01
CA LYS A 157 -15.15 -3.80 -9.77
C LYS A 157 -15.91 -5.12 -9.83
N VAL A 158 -15.46 -6.07 -10.66
CA VAL A 158 -16.15 -7.37 -10.86
C VAL A 158 -15.46 -8.52 -10.11
N SER A 159 -14.34 -8.28 -9.45
CA SER A 159 -13.54 -9.32 -8.78
C SER A 159 -14.15 -9.85 -7.47
N GLY A 160 -15.10 -9.13 -6.88
CA GLY A 160 -15.69 -9.44 -5.57
C GLY A 160 -15.01 -8.75 -4.38
N LEU A 161 -14.14 -7.78 -4.61
CA LEU A 161 -13.55 -6.93 -3.57
C LEU A 161 -14.63 -6.16 -2.81
N LYS A 162 -14.46 -6.00 -1.49
CA LYS A 162 -15.29 -5.12 -0.67
C LYS A 162 -15.00 -3.64 -0.95
N SER A 163 -13.75 -3.31 -1.30
CA SER A 163 -13.30 -1.97 -1.61
C SER A 163 -12.05 -2.02 -2.49
N PHE A 164 -11.77 -0.92 -3.16
CA PHE A 164 -10.48 -0.69 -3.81
C PHE A 164 -10.12 0.79 -3.77
N ASN A 165 -8.83 1.07 -3.89
CA ASN A 165 -8.26 2.40 -3.91
C ASN A 165 -7.53 2.64 -5.23
N LEU A 166 -7.60 3.86 -5.73
CA LEU A 166 -6.72 4.36 -6.78
C LEU A 166 -5.72 5.34 -6.14
N ASP A 167 -4.44 5.04 -6.27
CA ASP A 167 -3.37 5.98 -5.90
C ASP A 167 -3.10 6.89 -7.09
N LEU A 168 -3.31 8.19 -6.93
CA LEU A 168 -3.00 9.22 -7.90
C LEU A 168 -1.99 10.21 -7.32
N MET A 169 -1.13 10.70 -8.20
CA MET A 169 -0.14 11.74 -7.85
C MET A 169 -0.45 13.03 -8.59
N HIS A 170 -0.13 14.16 -7.97
CA HIS A 170 -0.13 15.47 -8.60
C HIS A 170 1.20 16.20 -8.41
N GLY A 171 1.37 17.33 -9.06
CA GLY A 171 2.67 18.01 -9.07
C GLY A 171 3.72 17.22 -9.86
N LEU A 172 3.29 16.51 -10.90
CA LEU A 172 4.15 15.66 -11.72
C LEU A 172 5.08 16.51 -12.62
N PRO A 173 6.15 15.92 -13.18
CA PRO A 173 7.06 16.65 -14.06
C PRO A 173 6.34 17.39 -15.21
N ASN A 174 6.48 18.70 -15.25
CA ASN A 174 5.83 19.61 -16.20
C ASN A 174 4.29 19.46 -16.26
N GLN A 175 3.66 19.11 -15.14
CA GLN A 175 2.20 18.97 -15.07
C GLN A 175 1.53 20.32 -14.96
N THR A 176 0.55 20.58 -15.81
CA THR A 176 -0.33 21.75 -15.70
C THR A 176 -1.48 21.50 -14.74
N LEU A 177 -2.14 22.56 -14.26
CA LEU A 177 -3.36 22.47 -13.47
C LEU A 177 -4.43 21.62 -14.18
N GLU A 178 -4.68 21.87 -15.47
CA GLU A 178 -5.71 21.14 -16.22
C GLU A 178 -5.39 19.64 -16.34
N GLU A 179 -4.14 19.28 -16.58
CA GLU A 179 -3.72 17.87 -16.61
C GLU A 179 -3.93 17.17 -15.25
N ALA A 180 -3.66 17.86 -14.13
CA ALA A 180 -3.91 17.30 -12.80
C ALA A 180 -5.41 17.12 -12.52
N LEU A 181 -6.24 18.06 -12.92
CA LEU A 181 -7.69 17.96 -12.78
C LEU A 181 -8.30 16.91 -13.71
N ASP A 182 -7.75 16.71 -14.90
CA ASP A 182 -8.18 15.65 -15.83
C ASP A 182 -7.92 14.25 -15.27
N ASP A 183 -6.81 14.03 -14.61
CA ASP A 183 -6.54 12.78 -13.87
C ASP A 183 -7.62 12.51 -12.82
N LEU A 184 -8.00 13.53 -12.05
CA LEU A 184 -9.07 13.39 -11.04
C LEU A 184 -10.45 13.17 -11.68
N ARG A 185 -10.80 13.84 -12.77
CA ARG A 185 -12.07 13.65 -13.49
C ARG A 185 -12.19 12.21 -13.97
N GLN A 186 -11.15 11.67 -14.58
CA GLN A 186 -11.11 10.27 -15.02
C GLN A 186 -11.24 9.29 -13.85
N ALA A 187 -10.53 9.54 -12.73
CA ALA A 187 -10.68 8.73 -11.53
C ALA A 187 -12.12 8.77 -10.97
N ILE A 188 -12.74 9.94 -10.93
CA ILE A 188 -14.12 10.13 -10.44
C ILE A 188 -15.13 9.39 -11.34
N GLU A 189 -14.96 9.42 -12.67
CA GLU A 189 -15.79 8.67 -13.61
C GLU A 189 -15.68 7.16 -13.40
N LEU A 190 -14.50 6.68 -13.02
CA LEU A 190 -14.28 5.29 -12.66
C LEU A 190 -14.91 4.91 -11.30
N ALA A 191 -15.43 5.88 -10.56
CA ALA A 191 -16.19 5.73 -9.32
C ALA A 191 -15.59 4.76 -8.30
N PRO A 192 -14.30 4.86 -7.93
CA PRO A 192 -13.75 4.06 -6.87
C PRO A 192 -14.36 4.46 -5.52
N PRO A 193 -14.48 3.55 -4.55
CA PRO A 193 -14.93 3.91 -3.21
C PRO A 193 -13.89 4.74 -2.42
N HIS A 194 -12.62 4.70 -2.83
CA HIS A 194 -11.49 5.35 -2.16
C HIS A 194 -10.47 5.87 -3.17
N LEU A 195 -9.91 7.06 -2.90
CA LEU A 195 -8.84 7.69 -3.68
C LEU A 195 -7.73 8.15 -2.73
N SER A 196 -6.49 7.78 -3.03
CA SER A 196 -5.31 8.44 -2.47
C SER A 196 -4.82 9.45 -3.51
N TRP A 197 -4.69 10.69 -3.11
CA TRP A 197 -4.23 11.76 -4.00
C TRP A 197 -3.16 12.58 -3.32
N TYR A 198 -1.92 12.45 -3.76
CA TYR A 198 -0.75 13.00 -3.08
C TYR A 198 0.22 13.67 -4.03
N GLN A 199 0.92 14.68 -3.51
CA GLN A 199 1.90 15.45 -4.26
C GLN A 199 3.19 14.65 -4.44
N LEU A 200 3.79 14.70 -5.63
CA LEU A 200 5.13 14.21 -5.86
C LEU A 200 6.12 15.04 -5.02
N THR A 201 6.87 14.34 -4.16
CA THR A 201 7.98 14.90 -3.39
C THR A 201 9.30 14.32 -3.86
N ILE A 202 10.37 15.12 -3.81
CA ILE A 202 11.72 14.67 -4.16
C ILE A 202 12.41 14.16 -2.90
N GLU A 203 12.35 12.85 -2.71
CA GLU A 203 12.92 12.21 -1.53
C GLU A 203 14.42 11.92 -1.68
N PRO A 204 15.21 12.05 -0.59
CA PRO A 204 16.63 11.72 -0.60
C PRO A 204 16.90 10.29 -1.06
N ASN A 205 18.07 10.06 -1.67
CA ASN A 205 18.50 8.75 -2.18
C ASN A 205 17.66 8.17 -3.32
N THR A 206 16.90 9.01 -4.02
CA THR A 206 16.16 8.65 -5.22
C THR A 206 16.87 9.16 -6.48
N MET A 207 16.52 8.60 -7.65
CA MET A 207 17.03 9.12 -8.93
C MET A 207 16.57 10.55 -9.18
N PHE A 208 15.35 10.91 -8.74
CA PHE A 208 14.84 12.29 -8.84
C PHE A 208 15.61 13.27 -7.95
N ALA A 209 16.11 12.83 -6.77
CA ALA A 209 17.01 13.67 -5.97
C ALA A 209 18.36 13.90 -6.66
N TYR A 210 18.87 12.90 -7.38
CA TYR A 210 20.13 13.02 -8.12
C TYR A 210 19.99 13.81 -9.43
N ARG A 211 18.86 13.67 -10.13
CA ARG A 211 18.51 14.38 -11.37
C ARG A 211 17.07 14.89 -11.27
N PRO A 212 16.84 16.02 -10.56
CA PRO A 212 15.49 16.53 -10.36
C PRO A 212 14.82 16.90 -11.69
N PRO A 213 13.56 16.42 -11.88
CA PRO A 213 12.76 16.90 -13.00
C PRO A 213 12.28 18.34 -12.75
N THR A 214 11.82 19.00 -13.79
CA THR A 214 11.12 20.28 -13.64
C THR A 214 9.73 20.01 -13.09
N LEU A 215 9.43 20.56 -11.92
CA LEU A 215 8.12 20.46 -11.27
C LEU A 215 7.37 21.80 -11.37
N PRO A 216 6.03 21.80 -11.22
CA PRO A 216 5.26 23.03 -11.02
C PRO A 216 5.81 23.84 -9.83
N ASP A 217 5.68 25.16 -9.86
CA ASP A 217 6.05 25.99 -8.73
C ASP A 217 5.03 25.92 -7.58
N ASP A 218 5.33 26.57 -6.45
CA ASP A 218 4.51 26.47 -5.24
C ASP A 218 3.10 27.04 -5.44
N ASP A 219 2.94 28.09 -6.24
CA ASP A 219 1.63 28.68 -6.53
C ASP A 219 0.81 27.74 -7.44
N GLU A 220 1.43 27.15 -8.46
CA GLU A 220 0.80 26.15 -9.31
C GLU A 220 0.40 24.90 -8.51
N LEU A 221 1.26 24.45 -7.59
CA LEU A 221 0.97 23.30 -6.72
C LEU A 221 -0.20 23.59 -5.77
N TRP A 222 -0.30 24.82 -5.27
CA TRP A 222 -1.41 25.23 -4.43
C TRP A 222 -2.73 25.27 -5.22
N ASP A 223 -2.72 25.84 -6.42
CA ASP A 223 -3.90 25.87 -7.29
C ASP A 223 -4.38 24.47 -7.64
N ILE A 224 -3.45 23.55 -7.94
CA ILE A 224 -3.77 22.13 -8.18
C ILE A 224 -4.44 21.52 -6.95
N PHE A 225 -3.86 21.71 -5.77
CA PHE A 225 -4.41 21.16 -4.53
C PHE A 225 -5.79 21.72 -4.21
N GLU A 226 -5.97 23.03 -4.26
CA GLU A 226 -7.23 23.70 -3.90
C GLU A 226 -8.37 23.26 -4.83
N GLN A 227 -8.15 23.32 -6.15
CA GLN A 227 -9.17 22.97 -7.13
C GLN A 227 -9.42 21.46 -7.19
N GLY A 228 -8.39 20.62 -7.02
CA GLY A 228 -8.52 19.18 -6.94
C GLY A 228 -9.29 18.74 -5.69
N HIS A 229 -9.01 19.35 -4.53
CA HIS A 229 -9.77 19.11 -3.31
C HIS A 229 -11.25 19.46 -3.47
N GLN A 230 -11.54 20.60 -4.08
CA GLN A 230 -12.91 21.01 -4.38
C GLN A 230 -13.61 19.99 -5.28
N LEU A 231 -12.96 19.59 -6.38
CA LEU A 231 -13.48 18.60 -7.32
C LEU A 231 -13.82 17.26 -6.65
N LEU A 232 -12.93 16.74 -5.80
CA LEU A 232 -13.15 15.51 -5.05
C LEU A 232 -14.31 15.65 -4.06
N THR A 233 -14.40 16.78 -3.36
CA THR A 233 -15.47 17.05 -2.38
C THR A 233 -16.84 17.15 -3.08
N GLU A 234 -16.92 17.86 -4.20
CA GLU A 234 -18.15 17.97 -5.01
C GLU A 234 -18.59 16.61 -5.57
N ALA A 235 -17.64 15.72 -5.87
CA ALA A 235 -17.93 14.34 -6.28
C ALA A 235 -18.34 13.43 -5.10
N GLY A 236 -18.41 13.97 -3.86
CA GLY A 236 -18.88 13.26 -2.67
C GLY A 236 -17.83 12.42 -1.96
N TYR A 237 -16.53 12.67 -2.21
CA TYR A 237 -15.45 12.11 -1.41
C TYR A 237 -15.17 13.00 -0.20
N GLN A 238 -14.86 12.37 0.92
CA GLN A 238 -14.48 13.05 2.16
C GLN A 238 -13.01 12.80 2.43
N GLN A 239 -12.24 13.86 2.59
CA GLN A 239 -10.87 13.74 3.08
C GLN A 239 -10.89 13.32 4.55
N TYR A 240 -10.17 12.25 4.91
CA TYR A 240 -10.12 11.75 6.29
C TYR A 240 -8.69 11.69 6.86
N GLU A 241 -7.69 11.91 6.02
CA GLU A 241 -6.29 12.10 6.39
C GLU A 241 -5.59 12.93 5.29
N THR A 242 -4.29 13.19 5.41
CA THR A 242 -3.55 14.16 4.57
C THR A 242 -3.75 13.95 3.07
N SER A 243 -3.77 12.70 2.60
CA SER A 243 -3.80 12.37 1.16
C SER A 243 -4.92 11.40 0.78
N ALA A 244 -5.78 10.99 1.70
CA ALA A 244 -6.80 9.99 1.42
C ALA A 244 -8.21 10.56 1.48
N TYR A 245 -8.97 10.20 0.46
CA TYR A 245 -10.36 10.58 0.23
C TYR A 245 -11.21 9.32 0.07
N ALA A 246 -12.36 9.26 0.71
CA ALA A 246 -13.24 8.10 0.65
C ALA A 246 -14.70 8.50 0.54
N LYS A 247 -15.50 7.66 -0.10
CA LYS A 247 -16.95 7.68 0.08
C LYS A 247 -17.28 7.28 1.53
N PRO A 248 -18.41 7.74 2.09
CA PRO A 248 -18.80 7.38 3.46
C PRO A 248 -18.77 5.86 3.70
N GLY A 249 -18.05 5.44 4.75
CA GLY A 249 -17.91 4.03 5.12
C GLY A 249 -16.77 3.27 4.42
N PHE A 250 -16.00 3.92 3.54
CA PHE A 250 -14.91 3.27 2.79
C PHE A 250 -13.50 3.76 3.18
N GLN A 251 -13.36 4.43 4.33
CA GLN A 251 -12.04 4.78 4.85
C GLN A 251 -11.21 3.52 5.10
N CYS A 252 -9.93 3.57 4.74
CA CYS A 252 -9.00 2.46 4.97
C CYS A 252 -8.75 2.29 6.48
N GLN A 253 -9.12 1.13 7.02
CA GLN A 253 -9.01 0.86 8.46
C GLN A 253 -7.55 0.78 8.91
N HIS A 254 -6.67 0.30 8.04
CA HIS A 254 -5.23 0.25 8.32
C HIS A 254 -4.65 1.67 8.45
N ASN A 255 -4.99 2.59 7.53
CA ASN A 255 -4.59 4.00 7.62
C ASN A 255 -5.14 4.65 8.89
N LEU A 256 -6.42 4.46 9.18
CA LEU A 256 -7.04 4.99 10.40
C LEU A 256 -6.35 4.48 11.67
N ASN A 257 -5.86 3.24 11.66
CA ASN A 257 -5.11 2.70 12.79
C ASN A 257 -3.83 3.51 13.06
N TYR A 258 -3.09 3.90 12.02
CA TYR A 258 -1.92 4.78 12.17
C TYR A 258 -2.31 6.14 12.73
N TRP A 259 -3.30 6.80 12.16
CA TRP A 259 -3.73 8.14 12.57
C TRP A 259 -4.32 8.19 13.99
N ARG A 260 -4.89 7.08 14.44
CA ARG A 260 -5.40 6.92 15.81
C ARG A 260 -4.37 6.38 16.79
N PHE A 261 -3.11 6.34 16.38
CA PHE A 261 -2.00 5.84 17.17
C PHE A 261 -2.14 4.39 17.61
N GLY A 262 -2.77 3.55 16.77
CA GLY A 262 -2.96 2.12 17.00
C GLY A 262 -1.64 1.34 16.98
N ASP A 263 -1.70 0.09 17.43
CA ASP A 263 -0.59 -0.84 17.37
C ASP A 263 -0.55 -1.58 16.04
N TYR A 264 0.65 -1.91 15.59
CA TYR A 264 0.85 -2.74 14.42
C TYR A 264 2.12 -3.57 14.53
N LEU A 265 1.95 -4.89 14.35
CA LEU A 265 3.05 -5.78 14.05
C LEU A 265 3.56 -5.53 12.63
N ALA A 266 4.79 -5.88 12.37
CA ALA A 266 5.39 -5.71 11.07
C ALA A 266 6.35 -6.85 10.75
N ILE A 267 6.08 -7.56 9.68
CA ILE A 267 6.91 -8.65 9.18
C ILE A 267 7.37 -8.37 7.74
N GLY A 268 8.50 -8.92 7.38
CA GLY A 268 9.07 -8.72 6.06
C GLY A 268 10.24 -7.75 6.03
N CYS A 269 10.96 -7.81 4.95
CA CYS A 269 12.21 -7.08 4.72
C CYS A 269 12.01 -5.57 4.80
N GLY A 270 12.58 -4.92 5.82
CA GLY A 270 12.49 -3.48 6.05
C GLY A 270 11.16 -3.00 6.63
N ALA A 271 10.30 -3.90 7.12
CA ALA A 271 9.06 -3.53 7.76
C ALA A 271 9.29 -2.82 9.10
N HIS A 272 8.38 -1.90 9.44
CA HIS A 272 8.40 -1.13 10.69
C HIS A 272 7.15 -1.40 11.53
N GLY A 273 7.32 -1.67 12.81
CA GLY A 273 6.26 -1.95 13.75
C GLY A 273 6.21 -0.99 14.94
N LYS A 274 5.05 -0.96 15.61
CA LYS A 274 4.80 -0.20 16.84
C LYS A 274 3.89 -0.99 17.76
N LEU A 275 4.31 -1.21 19.00
CA LEU A 275 3.56 -1.92 20.01
C LEU A 275 3.50 -1.14 21.32
N THR A 276 2.36 -1.20 21.98
CA THR A 276 2.16 -0.69 23.34
C THR A 276 2.24 -1.85 24.34
N PHE A 277 3.03 -1.69 25.40
CA PHE A 277 3.22 -2.67 26.47
C PHE A 277 2.24 -2.46 27.64
N PRO A 278 2.05 -3.49 28.50
CA PRO A 278 1.13 -3.39 29.64
C PRO A 278 1.45 -2.28 30.64
N ASP A 279 2.71 -1.86 30.76
CA ASP A 279 3.18 -0.76 31.59
C ASP A 279 2.97 0.63 30.95
N GLY A 280 2.53 0.68 29.68
CA GLY A 280 2.32 1.89 28.91
C GLY A 280 3.51 2.26 28.01
N ASP A 281 4.61 1.55 28.09
CA ASP A 281 5.75 1.78 27.20
C ASP A 281 5.40 1.50 25.75
N ILE A 282 6.02 2.25 24.83
CA ILE A 282 5.82 2.13 23.38
C ILE A 282 7.14 1.74 22.74
N LEU A 283 7.12 0.61 22.07
CA LEU A 283 8.23 0.14 21.26
C LEU A 283 7.99 0.43 19.78
N ARG A 284 8.99 1.00 19.11
CA ARG A 284 9.09 1.03 17.65
C ARG A 284 10.27 0.19 17.23
N PHE A 285 10.07 -0.64 16.22
CA PHE A 285 11.10 -1.55 15.71
C PHE A 285 11.07 -1.61 14.19
N SER A 286 12.17 -2.07 13.61
CA SER A 286 12.27 -2.30 12.16
C SER A 286 13.01 -3.61 11.88
N LYS A 287 12.66 -4.23 10.77
CA LYS A 287 13.29 -5.46 10.27
C LYS A 287 14.47 -5.13 9.35
N THR A 288 15.36 -6.11 9.13
CA THR A 288 16.48 -5.96 8.19
C THR A 288 16.01 -5.50 6.80
N LYS A 289 16.73 -4.52 6.22
CA LYS A 289 16.29 -3.87 4.96
C LYS A 289 16.67 -4.63 3.70
N HIS A 290 17.72 -5.48 3.77
CA HIS A 290 18.25 -6.13 2.58
C HIS A 290 17.58 -7.50 2.36
N PRO A 291 16.95 -7.78 1.20
CA PRO A 291 16.25 -9.06 0.97
C PRO A 291 17.11 -10.29 1.19
N LYS A 292 18.39 -10.28 0.78
CA LYS A 292 19.30 -11.40 1.02
C LYS A 292 19.60 -11.63 2.50
N GLY A 293 19.67 -10.58 3.31
CA GLY A 293 19.82 -10.69 4.76
C GLY A 293 18.56 -11.27 5.40
N TYR A 294 17.40 -10.80 4.96
CA TYR A 294 16.11 -11.31 5.43
C TYR A 294 15.96 -12.81 5.13
N LEU A 295 16.27 -13.27 3.91
CA LEU A 295 16.26 -14.69 3.51
C LEU A 295 17.35 -15.55 4.19
N ARG A 296 18.27 -14.96 4.94
CA ARG A 296 19.20 -15.66 5.84
C ARG A 296 18.77 -15.68 7.30
N GLY A 297 17.57 -15.17 7.61
CA GLY A 297 17.03 -15.10 8.97
C GLY A 297 17.59 -13.96 9.83
N GLU A 298 18.18 -12.92 9.24
CA GLU A 298 18.77 -11.78 9.98
C GLU A 298 17.71 -10.85 10.65
N TYR A 299 16.46 -11.29 10.76
CA TYR A 299 15.36 -10.60 11.44
C TYR A 299 15.05 -11.18 12.83
N LEU A 300 15.64 -12.28 13.18
CA LEU A 300 15.46 -13.01 14.44
C LEU A 300 16.25 -12.39 15.60
#